data_d05f1aa5106d7204b2c7fdee5e92275a
#
_entry.id   d05f1aa5106d7204b2c7fdee5e92275a
#
_cell.length_a   1.000
_cell.length_b   1.000
_cell.length_c   1.000
_cell.angle_alpha   90.00
_cell.angle_beta   90.00
_cell.angle_gamma   90.00
#
_symmetry.space_group_name_H-M   'P 1'
#
loop_
_entity.id
_entity.type
_entity.pdbx_description
1 polymer ?
#
loop_
_entity_poly.entity_id
_entity_poly.type
_entity_poly.pdbx_seq_one_letter_code
_entity_poly.pdbx_strand_id
1 'polypeptide(L)'
;MKCLNSIFFILCNFIVFLSCAMAQDFCFKDDHEFLLTVVIMVKNEVDVIIPTLQPFIDAGVTSYLVYDTGSIDGTQQVIGEHFDSYGFEHAYIIEEPFVDFAASRNRALELAEQIFVKSTFVVMLDAEWYTHNVGELINFCKIHKNYIHPNCTGSCYLMRLFTVADAINNYTPRLIRQGYNVRYAGVVHESIADIASGIVPDSVYFEYKPQQCGQDKSKARCVRDYALLKKSHEDDPTNMRTLFYLGQTCQFMDDWEQAIFYYQKRLDMGELSIEKYLAAYRIGCAIEHIIAASNKNGSIQKYTEEDAVHYFLKAYTLLPYRAEPLFRIACYYIRHNQHAIAYLFAARAVQLPYPGQDTLFVENKIYDYLRYDILGQCAIYAGEFEIGKTAVLKALETAPHDPHLHHNLSLYERYIT
;
A
#
# COMPACT_ATOMS: atom_id res chain seq x y z
N MET A 1 33.92 -26.14 26.88
CA MET A 1 34.09 -26.23 25.43
C MET A 1 33.72 -24.86 24.89
N LYS A 2 34.71 -24.12 24.38
CA LYS A 2 34.58 -22.74 23.91
C LYS A 2 34.05 -22.77 22.48
N CYS A 3 32.87 -22.22 22.21
CA CYS A 3 32.46 -21.90 20.84
C CYS A 3 33.23 -20.64 20.37
N LEU A 4 34.02 -20.82 19.34
CA LEU A 4 34.68 -19.71 18.64
C LEU A 4 33.65 -18.95 17.89
N ASN A 5 33.45 -17.67 18.26
CA ASN A 5 32.80 -16.68 17.45
C ASN A 5 33.80 -16.27 16.34
N SER A 6 33.49 -16.63 15.11
CA SER A 6 34.27 -16.17 13.96
C SER A 6 33.83 -14.77 13.62
N ILE A 7 34.56 -13.77 14.12
CA ILE A 7 34.50 -12.39 13.64
C ILE A 7 35.44 -12.34 12.44
N PHE A 8 34.89 -12.26 11.24
CA PHE A 8 35.66 -11.94 10.05
C PHE A 8 35.76 -10.40 9.92
N PHE A 9 36.93 -9.87 10.35
CA PHE A 9 37.35 -8.53 9.97
C PHE A 9 38.04 -8.62 8.61
N ILE A 10 37.40 -8.08 7.59
CA ILE A 10 38.12 -7.75 6.34
C ILE A 10 38.42 -6.25 6.42
N LEU A 11 39.67 -5.95 6.79
CA LEU A 11 40.25 -4.61 6.73
C LEU A 11 40.66 -4.36 5.27
N CYS A 12 39.74 -3.84 4.47
CA CYS A 12 40.04 -3.04 3.29
C CYS A 12 38.89 -2.03 3.16
N ASN A 13 39.18 -0.80 3.60
CA ASN A 13 38.32 0.37 3.46
C ASN A 13 36.83 0.24 3.88
N PHE A 14 36.60 0.32 5.20
CA PHE A 14 35.42 0.86 5.89
C PHE A 14 34.00 0.34 5.60
N ILE A 15 33.79 -0.83 5.03
CA ILE A 15 32.48 -1.50 5.11
C ILE A 15 32.55 -2.62 6.15
N VAL A 16 31.75 -2.52 7.20
CA VAL A 16 31.69 -3.54 8.25
C VAL A 16 30.54 -4.50 7.94
N PHE A 17 30.86 -5.74 7.53
CA PHE A 17 29.88 -6.83 7.48
C PHE A 17 29.81 -7.45 8.90
N LEU A 18 28.64 -7.34 9.53
CA LEU A 18 28.40 -7.91 10.87
C LEU A 18 27.30 -8.96 10.77
N SER A 19 27.71 -10.24 10.91
CA SER A 19 26.76 -11.33 11.17
C SER A 19 26.67 -11.51 12.70
N CYS A 20 25.53 -11.22 13.28
CA CYS A 20 25.32 -11.34 14.72
C CYS A 20 24.23 -12.36 15.04
N ALA A 21 24.63 -13.50 15.60
CA ALA A 21 23.74 -14.40 16.30
C ALA A 21 23.63 -13.93 17.76
N MET A 22 22.44 -13.45 18.15
CA MET A 22 22.01 -13.05 19.49
C MET A 22 22.33 -11.63 19.94
N ALA A 23 21.33 -10.99 20.52
CA ALA A 23 21.33 -9.63 21.04
C ALA A 23 22.50 -9.34 21.99
N GLN A 24 23.51 -8.68 21.50
CA GLN A 24 24.52 -8.01 22.30
C GLN A 24 24.54 -6.54 21.91
N ASP A 25 24.69 -5.66 22.93
CA ASP A 25 24.79 -4.22 22.74
C ASP A 25 25.86 -3.89 21.70
N PHE A 26 25.44 -3.24 20.62
CA PHE A 26 26.34 -2.77 19.59
C PHE A 26 27.25 -1.72 20.21
N CYS A 27 28.53 -2.02 20.32
CA CYS A 27 29.51 -1.12 20.97
C CYS A 27 30.04 -0.04 20.01
N PHE A 28 29.60 -0.03 18.75
CA PHE A 28 30.07 0.94 17.75
C PHE A 28 29.09 2.09 17.63
N LYS A 29 29.60 3.32 17.80
CA LYS A 29 28.85 4.57 17.64
C LYS A 29 29.54 5.47 16.64
N ASP A 30 28.80 5.99 15.69
CA ASP A 30 29.23 7.02 14.78
C ASP A 30 28.83 8.40 15.35
N ASP A 31 29.82 9.16 15.79
CA ASP A 31 29.61 10.45 16.46
C ASP A 31 29.47 11.63 15.47
N HIS A 32 29.47 11.38 14.15
CA HIS A 32 29.24 12.41 13.15
C HIS A 32 27.79 12.91 13.15
N GLU A 33 27.61 14.18 12.82
CA GLU A 33 26.28 14.77 12.65
C GLU A 33 25.78 14.56 11.24
N PHE A 34 24.66 13.82 11.10
CA PHE A 34 23.99 13.63 9.83
C PHE A 34 22.63 14.31 9.83
N LEU A 35 22.31 15.01 8.74
CA LEU A 35 20.98 15.57 8.55
C LEU A 35 19.97 14.48 8.20
N LEU A 36 20.38 13.55 7.35
CA LEU A 36 19.55 12.46 6.83
C LEU A 36 20.39 11.19 6.72
N THR A 37 19.90 10.10 7.30
CA THR A 37 20.46 8.76 7.17
C THR A 37 19.48 7.89 6.36
N VAL A 38 19.98 7.16 5.38
CA VAL A 38 19.18 6.20 4.62
C VAL A 38 19.21 4.85 5.34
N VAL A 39 18.02 4.32 5.64
CA VAL A 39 17.84 2.97 6.19
C VAL A 39 17.01 2.16 5.20
N ILE A 40 17.49 1.01 4.81
CA ILE A 40 16.80 0.13 3.87
C ILE A 40 16.82 -1.32 4.35
N MET A 41 15.67 -1.98 4.30
CA MET A 41 15.56 -3.41 4.54
C MET A 41 15.55 -4.16 3.21
N VAL A 42 16.41 -5.17 3.07
CA VAL A 42 16.59 -5.89 1.80
C VAL A 42 16.51 -7.40 1.98
N LYS A 43 16.11 -8.11 0.91
CA LYS A 43 16.26 -9.55 0.74
C LYS A 43 16.19 -9.94 -0.74
N ASN A 44 17.33 -10.36 -1.31
CA ASN A 44 17.44 -10.79 -2.72
C ASN A 44 17.00 -9.67 -3.69
N GLU A 45 17.67 -8.53 -3.62
CA GLU A 45 17.36 -7.32 -4.38
C GLU A 45 18.52 -6.86 -5.29
N VAL A 46 19.40 -7.80 -5.71
CA VAL A 46 20.63 -7.51 -6.47
C VAL A 46 20.40 -6.64 -7.71
N ASP A 47 19.27 -6.84 -8.41
CA ASP A 47 18.95 -6.13 -9.66
C ASP A 47 18.44 -4.70 -9.46
N VAL A 48 17.88 -4.37 -8.29
CA VAL A 48 17.16 -3.11 -8.05
C VAL A 48 17.80 -2.22 -7.00
N ILE A 49 18.68 -2.79 -6.17
CA ILE A 49 19.15 -2.07 -4.98
C ILE A 49 20.01 -0.85 -5.35
N ILE A 50 20.89 -0.95 -6.34
CA ILE A 50 21.74 0.19 -6.74
C ILE A 50 20.91 1.34 -7.31
N PRO A 51 20.00 1.14 -8.29
CA PRO A 51 19.08 2.18 -8.73
C PRO A 51 18.22 2.80 -7.61
N THR A 52 17.89 2.03 -6.56
CA THR A 52 17.14 2.54 -5.40
C THR A 52 17.97 3.49 -4.53
N LEU A 53 19.26 3.19 -4.33
CA LEU A 53 20.17 3.99 -3.50
C LEU A 53 20.75 5.19 -4.25
N GLN A 54 20.94 5.08 -5.57
CA GLN A 54 21.66 6.06 -6.40
C GLN A 54 21.14 7.50 -6.25
N PRO A 55 19.82 7.79 -6.22
CA PRO A 55 19.33 9.16 -6.05
C PRO A 55 19.81 9.85 -4.76
N PHE A 56 20.01 9.09 -3.68
CA PHE A 56 20.53 9.61 -2.42
C PHE A 56 22.05 9.85 -2.49
N ILE A 57 22.77 8.98 -3.17
CA ILE A 57 24.22 9.12 -3.41
C ILE A 57 24.47 10.38 -4.25
N ASP A 58 23.73 10.56 -5.35
CA ASP A 58 23.84 11.71 -6.24
C ASP A 58 23.49 13.04 -5.52
N ALA A 59 22.60 12.97 -4.53
CA ALA A 59 22.26 14.13 -3.70
C ALA A 59 23.24 14.40 -2.54
N GLY A 60 24.29 13.59 -2.39
CA GLY A 60 25.35 13.77 -1.42
C GLY A 60 25.04 13.23 -0.01
N VAL A 61 24.10 12.30 0.13
CA VAL A 61 23.91 11.57 1.38
C VAL A 61 25.06 10.59 1.56
N THR A 62 25.65 10.53 2.75
CA THR A 62 26.83 9.73 3.05
C THR A 62 26.63 8.71 4.17
N SER A 63 25.46 8.69 4.82
CA SER A 63 25.14 7.78 5.92
C SER A 63 24.07 6.77 5.52
N TYR A 64 24.41 5.48 5.60
CA TYR A 64 23.57 4.36 5.14
C TYR A 64 23.56 3.21 6.15
N LEU A 65 22.39 2.65 6.39
CA LEU A 65 22.21 1.37 7.07
C LEU A 65 21.41 0.44 6.17
N VAL A 66 22.05 -0.60 5.69
CA VAL A 66 21.38 -1.70 4.97
C VAL A 66 21.14 -2.83 5.96
N TYR A 67 19.87 -3.14 6.18
CA TYR A 67 19.44 -4.25 7.02
C TYR A 67 19.05 -5.43 6.13
N ASP A 68 19.94 -6.37 6.00
CA ASP A 68 19.75 -7.57 5.17
C ASP A 68 19.09 -8.68 5.98
N THR A 69 18.00 -9.22 5.46
CA THR A 69 17.22 -10.27 6.13
C THR A 69 17.52 -11.69 5.60
N GLY A 70 18.74 -11.87 5.09
CA GLY A 70 19.27 -13.15 4.61
C GLY A 70 19.22 -13.26 3.09
N SER A 71 19.85 -12.33 2.38
CA SER A 71 20.05 -12.41 0.92
C SER A 71 21.06 -13.49 0.55
N ILE A 72 20.81 -14.17 -0.57
CA ILE A 72 21.65 -15.24 -1.10
C ILE A 72 22.04 -15.04 -2.59
N ASP A 73 21.63 -13.90 -3.16
CA ASP A 73 21.76 -13.58 -4.60
C ASP A 73 22.94 -12.65 -4.92
N GLY A 74 23.74 -12.26 -3.92
CA GLY A 74 24.82 -11.30 -4.07
C GLY A 74 24.44 -9.85 -3.75
N THR A 75 23.24 -9.57 -3.25
CA THR A 75 22.78 -8.23 -2.86
C THR A 75 23.79 -7.50 -1.99
N GLN A 76 24.30 -8.14 -0.93
CA GLN A 76 25.28 -7.53 0.00
C GLN A 76 26.59 -7.17 -0.71
N GLN A 77 27.08 -8.07 -1.57
CA GLN A 77 28.31 -7.85 -2.31
C GLN A 77 28.20 -6.62 -3.22
N VAL A 78 27.13 -6.55 -4.01
CA VAL A 78 26.92 -5.44 -4.97
C VAL A 78 26.81 -4.11 -4.24
N ILE A 79 26.12 -4.05 -3.09
CA ILE A 79 26.02 -2.84 -2.27
C ILE A 79 27.38 -2.47 -1.71
N GLY A 80 28.14 -3.45 -1.19
CA GLY A 80 29.47 -3.23 -0.63
C GLY A 80 30.43 -2.64 -1.67
N GLU A 81 30.55 -3.28 -2.81
CA GLU A 81 31.39 -2.81 -3.93
C GLU A 81 30.98 -1.40 -4.40
N HIS A 82 29.66 -1.11 -4.40
CA HIS A 82 29.16 0.20 -4.79
C HIS A 82 29.53 1.28 -3.78
N PHE A 83 29.35 1.05 -2.49
CA PHE A 83 29.74 1.99 -1.44
C PHE A 83 31.24 2.21 -1.38
N ASP A 84 32.04 1.15 -1.58
CA ASP A 84 33.50 1.24 -1.68
C ASP A 84 33.93 2.14 -2.84
N SER A 85 33.26 2.06 -3.99
CA SER A 85 33.58 2.88 -5.17
C SER A 85 33.39 4.38 -4.93
N TYR A 86 32.52 4.77 -3.97
CA TYR A 86 32.32 6.16 -3.53
C TYR A 86 33.14 6.54 -2.29
N GLY A 87 33.84 5.58 -1.69
CA GLY A 87 34.66 5.80 -0.50
C GLY A 87 33.83 6.16 0.74
N PHE A 88 32.64 5.56 0.91
CA PHE A 88 31.79 5.85 2.06
C PHE A 88 32.38 5.24 3.35
N GLU A 89 32.54 6.08 4.36
CA GLU A 89 33.02 5.71 5.70
C GLU A 89 31.87 5.43 6.68
N HIS A 90 30.63 5.86 6.34
CA HIS A 90 29.45 5.79 7.21
C HIS A 90 28.33 4.96 6.56
N ALA A 91 28.70 3.84 5.96
CA ALA A 91 27.77 2.90 5.33
C ALA A 91 27.95 1.49 5.92
N TYR A 92 26.86 0.98 6.51
CA TYR A 92 26.89 -0.29 7.24
C TYR A 92 25.91 -1.27 6.64
N ILE A 93 26.33 -2.53 6.48
CA ILE A 93 25.48 -3.65 6.06
C ILE A 93 25.42 -4.61 7.24
N ILE A 94 24.22 -4.81 7.77
CA ILE A 94 23.98 -5.69 8.94
C ILE A 94 22.99 -6.77 8.51
N GLU A 95 23.38 -8.03 8.72
CA GLU A 95 22.56 -9.19 8.46
C GLU A 95 21.96 -9.76 9.74
N GLU A 96 20.64 -9.80 9.83
CA GLU A 96 19.89 -10.49 10.88
C GLU A 96 18.70 -11.23 10.25
N PRO A 97 18.22 -12.33 10.86
CA PRO A 97 17.09 -13.08 10.32
C PRO A 97 15.80 -12.25 10.26
N PHE A 98 15.02 -12.44 9.18
CA PHE A 98 13.68 -11.86 9.07
C PHE A 98 12.75 -12.44 10.16
N VAL A 99 12.05 -11.58 10.89
CA VAL A 99 11.03 -11.97 11.87
C VAL A 99 9.63 -11.74 11.27
N ASP A 100 9.26 -10.48 11.13
CA ASP A 100 8.14 -9.95 10.39
C ASP A 100 8.49 -8.54 9.89
N PHE A 101 7.60 -7.91 9.13
CA PHE A 101 7.93 -6.61 8.56
C PHE A 101 8.10 -5.51 9.60
N ALA A 102 7.19 -5.41 10.60
CA ALA A 102 7.31 -4.38 11.63
C ALA A 102 8.51 -4.62 12.55
N ALA A 103 8.70 -5.86 13.01
CA ALA A 103 9.82 -6.21 13.86
C ALA A 103 11.16 -5.96 13.19
N SER A 104 11.32 -6.37 11.92
CA SER A 104 12.55 -6.18 11.16
C SER A 104 12.83 -4.71 10.86
N ARG A 105 11.80 -3.91 10.50
CA ARG A 105 12.00 -2.45 10.32
C ARG A 105 12.32 -1.74 11.63
N ASN A 106 11.67 -2.12 12.72
CA ASN A 106 11.95 -1.57 14.04
C ASN A 106 13.38 -1.88 14.47
N ARG A 107 13.84 -3.10 14.17
CA ARG A 107 15.23 -3.48 14.45
C ARG A 107 16.21 -2.64 13.62
N ALA A 108 15.91 -2.41 12.35
CA ALA A 108 16.73 -1.52 11.51
C ALA A 108 16.74 -0.07 12.03
N LEU A 109 15.60 0.45 12.53
CA LEU A 109 15.55 1.77 13.18
C LEU A 109 16.34 1.81 14.48
N GLU A 110 16.25 0.79 15.32
CA GLU A 110 17.04 0.67 16.56
C GLU A 110 18.54 0.67 16.27
N LEU A 111 18.97 -0.08 15.27
CA LEU A 111 20.37 -0.10 14.84
C LEU A 111 20.82 1.29 14.31
N ALA A 112 19.96 1.96 13.55
CA ALA A 112 20.26 3.31 13.08
C ALA A 112 20.38 4.30 14.25
N GLU A 113 19.51 4.21 15.27
CA GLU A 113 19.57 5.01 16.49
C GLU A 113 20.83 4.74 17.31
N GLN A 114 21.29 3.47 17.36
CA GLN A 114 22.50 3.08 18.09
C GLN A 114 23.79 3.48 17.37
N ILE A 115 23.84 3.34 16.06
CA ILE A 115 25.01 3.63 15.23
C ILE A 115 25.11 5.14 14.98
N PHE A 116 24.09 5.75 14.39
CA PHE A 116 24.09 7.14 13.99
C PHE A 116 23.47 8.05 15.06
N VAL A 117 24.06 8.08 16.25
CA VAL A 117 23.51 8.75 17.45
C VAL A 117 23.19 10.23 17.29
N LYS A 118 23.79 10.91 16.30
CA LYS A 118 23.57 12.33 15.98
C LYS A 118 22.88 12.57 14.66
N SER A 119 22.25 11.55 14.07
CA SER A 119 21.42 11.74 12.89
C SER A 119 20.12 12.46 13.25
N THR A 120 19.69 13.42 12.41
CA THR A 120 18.44 14.17 12.65
C THR A 120 17.24 13.42 12.09
N PHE A 121 17.34 12.93 10.87
CA PHE A 121 16.27 12.20 10.19
C PHE A 121 16.77 10.86 9.65
N VAL A 122 15.86 9.92 9.61
CA VAL A 122 16.00 8.65 8.93
C VAL A 122 14.94 8.58 7.84
N VAL A 123 15.32 8.23 6.61
CA VAL A 123 14.39 7.81 5.58
C VAL A 123 14.41 6.29 5.48
N MET A 124 13.24 5.65 5.71
CA MET A 124 13.08 4.20 5.62
C MET A 124 12.63 3.83 4.21
N LEU A 125 13.49 3.13 3.47
CA LEU A 125 13.26 2.73 2.09
C LEU A 125 12.81 1.27 1.97
N ASP A 126 12.13 0.99 0.87
CA ASP A 126 11.96 -0.34 0.30
C ASP A 126 12.72 -0.43 -1.02
N ALA A 127 13.25 -1.60 -1.34
CA ALA A 127 13.76 -1.88 -2.68
C ALA A 127 12.62 -1.70 -3.73
N GLU A 128 12.95 -1.37 -4.96
CA GLU A 128 12.00 -1.02 -6.03
C GLU A 128 11.22 0.32 -5.83
N TRP A 129 11.53 1.10 -4.77
CA TRP A 129 10.97 2.43 -4.54
C TRP A 129 11.97 3.51 -4.94
N TYR A 130 11.89 3.96 -6.18
CA TYR A 130 12.82 4.93 -6.75
C TYR A 130 12.45 6.34 -6.28
N THR A 131 13.35 6.99 -5.54
CA THR A 131 13.09 8.31 -4.97
C THR A 131 13.38 9.42 -5.97
N HIS A 132 12.44 10.32 -6.15
CA HIS A 132 12.59 11.51 -6.99
C HIS A 132 12.80 12.76 -6.14
N ASN A 133 13.64 13.69 -6.67
CA ASN A 133 13.91 15.00 -6.07
C ASN A 133 14.49 14.96 -4.64
N VAL A 134 15.47 14.07 -4.40
CA VAL A 134 16.13 13.93 -3.09
C VAL A 134 16.75 15.25 -2.61
N GLY A 135 17.22 16.13 -3.50
CA GLY A 135 17.70 17.45 -3.15
C GLY A 135 16.65 18.31 -2.43
N GLU A 136 15.38 18.23 -2.86
CA GLU A 136 14.26 18.89 -2.15
C GLU A 136 13.93 18.22 -0.82
N LEU A 137 14.08 16.90 -0.70
CA LEU A 137 13.96 16.19 0.57
C LEU A 137 15.01 16.70 1.57
N ILE A 138 16.25 16.85 1.13
CA ILE A 138 17.34 17.40 1.97
C ILE A 138 17.00 18.84 2.39
N ASN A 139 16.49 19.68 1.50
CA ASN A 139 16.07 21.03 1.82
C ASN A 139 14.92 21.04 2.82
N PHE A 140 13.94 20.16 2.66
CA PHE A 140 12.87 19.96 3.64
C PHE A 140 13.44 19.60 5.02
N CYS A 141 14.37 18.64 5.08
CA CYS A 141 15.03 18.25 6.32
C CYS A 141 15.79 19.43 6.96
N LYS A 142 16.50 20.26 6.18
CA LYS A 142 17.20 21.47 6.69
C LYS A 142 16.23 22.45 7.34
N ILE A 143 15.11 22.73 6.70
CA ILE A 143 14.08 23.65 7.22
C ILE A 143 13.47 23.10 8.52
N HIS A 144 13.23 21.80 8.57
CA HIS A 144 12.55 21.15 9.68
C HIS A 144 13.52 20.65 10.78
N LYS A 145 14.85 20.78 10.63
CA LYS A 145 15.83 20.28 11.60
C LYS A 145 15.52 20.72 13.04
N ASN A 146 15.13 21.97 13.23
CA ASN A 146 14.86 22.57 14.55
C ASN A 146 13.36 22.71 14.86
N TYR A 147 12.49 22.25 13.96
CA TYR A 147 11.06 22.39 14.13
C TYR A 147 10.51 21.24 14.97
N ILE A 148 10.01 21.55 16.17
CA ILE A 148 9.28 20.62 17.03
C ILE A 148 7.82 21.04 16.97
N HIS A 149 6.95 20.18 16.43
CA HIS A 149 5.53 20.48 16.36
C HIS A 149 4.92 20.40 17.78
N PRO A 150 4.29 21.47 18.28
CA PRO A 150 3.84 21.53 19.68
C PRO A 150 2.74 20.51 20.04
N ASN A 151 2.04 19.94 19.04
CA ASN A 151 0.91 19.04 19.23
C ASN A 151 1.14 17.62 18.69
N CYS A 152 2.36 17.26 18.25
CA CYS A 152 2.64 15.92 17.72
C CYS A 152 3.55 15.16 18.67
N THR A 153 3.08 14.01 19.13
CA THR A 153 3.85 13.08 19.96
C THR A 153 4.83 12.25 19.15
N GLY A 154 4.63 12.19 17.84
CA GLY A 154 5.48 11.48 16.88
C GLY A 154 6.17 12.44 15.93
N SER A 155 7.31 12.05 15.41
CA SER A 155 8.05 12.83 14.44
C SER A 155 8.30 12.00 13.20
N CYS A 156 7.23 11.70 12.48
CA CYS A 156 7.31 11.15 11.15
C CYS A 156 6.57 12.04 10.15
N TYR A 157 7.03 12.01 8.92
CA TYR A 157 6.44 12.75 7.80
C TYR A 157 6.01 11.80 6.72
N LEU A 158 4.84 12.07 6.15
CA LEU A 158 4.31 11.33 5.02
C LEU A 158 5.08 11.69 3.75
N MET A 159 5.43 10.70 2.99
CA MET A 159 5.99 10.82 1.64
C MET A 159 5.04 10.19 0.63
N ARG A 160 4.91 10.84 -0.52
CA ARG A 160 4.06 10.35 -1.60
C ARG A 160 4.66 9.08 -2.22
N LEU A 161 3.84 8.06 -2.41
CA LEU A 161 4.15 6.85 -3.18
C LEU A 161 3.28 6.84 -4.43
N PHE A 162 3.91 6.86 -5.59
CA PHE A 162 3.26 6.78 -6.89
C PHE A 162 3.47 5.39 -7.50
N THR A 163 2.37 4.70 -7.81
CA THR A 163 2.39 3.41 -8.50
C THR A 163 2.03 3.62 -9.96
N VAL A 164 2.98 3.36 -10.86
CA VAL A 164 2.82 3.61 -12.30
C VAL A 164 1.70 2.78 -12.91
N ALA A 165 1.59 1.50 -12.54
CA ALA A 165 0.63 0.57 -13.13
C ALA A 165 -0.83 1.00 -12.95
N ASP A 166 -1.17 1.60 -11.81
CA ASP A 166 -2.55 1.94 -11.45
C ASP A 166 -2.80 3.45 -11.37
N ALA A 167 -1.77 4.27 -11.65
CA ALA A 167 -1.77 5.73 -11.45
C ALA A 167 -2.24 6.15 -10.03
N ILE A 168 -1.96 5.30 -9.03
CA ILE A 168 -2.40 5.52 -7.65
C ILE A 168 -1.36 6.35 -6.91
N ASN A 169 -1.83 7.39 -6.22
CA ASN A 169 -1.06 8.17 -5.27
C ASN A 169 -1.46 7.80 -3.85
N ASN A 170 -0.52 7.30 -3.08
CA ASN A 170 -0.68 7.05 -1.65
C ASN A 170 0.35 7.87 -0.87
N TYR A 171 0.08 8.10 0.41
CA TYR A 171 1.04 8.70 1.32
C TYR A 171 1.44 7.68 2.38
N THR A 172 2.75 7.56 2.63
CA THR A 172 3.30 6.59 3.57
C THR A 172 4.29 7.26 4.53
N PRO A 173 4.27 6.93 5.82
CA PRO A 173 5.19 7.50 6.80
C PRO A 173 6.58 6.88 6.63
N ARG A 174 7.50 7.60 5.97
CA ARG A 174 8.84 7.09 5.64
C ARG A 174 9.99 8.00 6.08
N LEU A 175 9.74 9.30 6.29
CA LEU A 175 10.73 10.19 6.85
C LEU A 175 10.50 10.32 8.35
N ILE A 176 11.43 9.80 9.16
CA ILE A 176 11.31 9.66 10.60
C ILE A 176 12.36 10.54 11.26
N ARG A 177 11.97 11.34 12.24
CA ARG A 177 12.92 12.07 13.09
C ARG A 177 13.47 11.11 14.15
N GLN A 178 14.77 11.03 14.24
CA GLN A 178 15.44 10.16 15.21
C GLN A 178 15.25 10.67 16.65
N GLY A 179 15.23 9.75 17.62
CA GLY A 179 15.09 10.08 19.05
C GLY A 179 13.64 10.21 19.55
N TYR A 180 12.62 9.99 18.72
CA TYR A 180 11.21 10.08 19.10
C TYR A 180 10.53 8.71 19.29
N ASN A 181 11.28 7.63 19.25
CA ASN A 181 10.78 6.26 19.43
C ASN A 181 9.62 5.89 18.49
N VAL A 182 9.65 6.40 17.27
CA VAL A 182 8.67 6.04 16.22
C VAL A 182 8.88 4.60 15.80
N ARG A 183 7.82 3.79 15.81
CA ARG A 183 7.89 2.35 15.51
C ARG A 183 6.77 1.91 14.59
N TYR A 184 7.07 0.94 13.76
CA TYR A 184 6.10 0.24 12.91
C TYR A 184 5.30 -0.79 13.71
N ALA A 185 4.04 -0.97 13.36
CA ALA A 185 3.15 -1.98 13.91
C ALA A 185 2.45 -2.76 12.78
N GLY A 186 2.23 -4.04 13.00
CA GLY A 186 1.62 -4.97 12.05
C GLY A 186 2.63 -5.90 11.38
N VAL A 187 2.39 -7.20 11.47
CA VAL A 187 3.30 -8.24 10.93
C VAL A 187 3.44 -8.20 9.42
N VAL A 188 2.37 -7.73 8.74
CA VAL A 188 2.28 -7.47 7.29
C VAL A 188 1.51 -6.16 7.11
N HIS A 189 1.78 -5.42 6.04
CA HIS A 189 1.21 -4.09 5.80
C HIS A 189 1.42 -3.16 7.00
N GLU A 190 2.62 -3.15 7.49
CA GLU A 190 3.03 -2.39 8.66
C GLU A 190 2.82 -0.88 8.45
N SER A 191 2.42 -0.23 9.50
CA SER A 191 2.21 1.22 9.54
C SER A 191 2.74 1.82 10.83
N ILE A 192 3.06 3.09 10.81
CA ILE A 192 3.36 3.86 12.01
C ILE A 192 2.04 4.34 12.58
N ALA A 193 1.77 4.00 13.86
CA ALA A 193 0.53 4.36 14.54
C ALA A 193 0.49 5.85 14.95
N ASP A 194 1.65 6.50 15.01
CA ASP A 194 1.75 7.91 15.40
C ASP A 194 1.19 8.83 14.31
N ILE A 195 0.59 9.94 14.76
CA ILE A 195 0.09 10.96 13.85
C ILE A 195 1.29 11.59 13.14
N ALA A 196 1.26 11.58 11.81
CA ALA A 196 2.28 12.22 11.00
C ALA A 196 2.38 13.70 11.33
N SER A 197 3.62 14.20 11.52
CA SER A 197 3.90 15.60 11.83
C SER A 197 3.69 16.54 10.64
N GLY A 198 3.54 15.99 9.43
CA GLY A 198 3.33 16.72 8.20
C GLY A 198 3.55 15.86 6.97
N ILE A 199 3.51 16.52 5.82
CA ILE A 199 3.71 15.88 4.51
C ILE A 199 4.94 16.54 3.86
N VAL A 200 5.84 15.72 3.32
CA VAL A 200 6.95 16.16 2.47
C VAL A 200 6.35 16.72 1.17
N PRO A 201 6.93 17.77 0.54
CA PRO A 201 6.41 18.31 -0.72
C PRO A 201 6.13 17.23 -1.78
N ASP A 202 5.04 17.33 -2.50
CA ASP A 202 4.58 16.34 -3.49
C ASP A 202 5.54 16.11 -4.65
N SER A 203 6.45 17.04 -4.90
CA SER A 203 7.56 16.90 -5.84
C SER A 203 8.56 15.82 -5.42
N VAL A 204 8.66 15.52 -4.10
CA VAL A 204 9.47 14.43 -3.54
C VAL A 204 8.58 13.22 -3.39
N TYR A 205 8.85 12.18 -4.15
CA TYR A 205 8.03 10.99 -4.11
C TYR A 205 8.81 9.72 -4.42
N PHE A 206 8.27 8.60 -3.99
CA PHE A 206 8.69 7.28 -4.41
C PHE A 206 7.91 6.86 -5.65
N GLU A 207 8.59 6.39 -6.66
CA GLU A 207 8.00 5.72 -7.80
C GLU A 207 8.16 4.20 -7.63
N TYR A 208 7.05 3.50 -7.44
CA TYR A 208 7.06 2.04 -7.35
C TYR A 208 6.94 1.42 -8.73
N LYS A 209 7.98 0.68 -9.12
CA LYS A 209 8.06 -0.06 -10.40
C LYS A 209 8.27 -1.55 -10.11
N PRO A 210 7.20 -2.32 -9.93
CA PRO A 210 7.34 -3.75 -9.70
C PRO A 210 7.96 -4.44 -10.94
N GLN A 211 8.94 -5.30 -10.70
CA GLN A 211 9.58 -6.06 -11.78
C GLN A 211 8.63 -7.13 -12.36
N GLN A 212 8.80 -7.45 -13.65
CA GLN A 212 7.99 -8.45 -14.38
C GLN A 212 8.11 -9.89 -13.83
N CYS A 213 9.15 -10.23 -13.06
CA CYS A 213 9.27 -11.50 -12.34
C CYS A 213 8.22 -11.69 -11.21
N GLY A 214 7.23 -10.81 -11.12
CA GLY A 214 6.38 -10.61 -9.94
C GLY A 214 5.32 -11.69 -9.66
N GLN A 215 4.87 -12.51 -10.61
CA GLN A 215 3.73 -13.41 -10.32
C GLN A 215 4.11 -14.57 -9.39
N ASP A 216 5.26 -15.21 -9.59
CA ASP A 216 5.70 -16.29 -8.70
C ASP A 216 6.22 -15.77 -7.36
N LYS A 217 6.95 -14.64 -7.37
CA LYS A 217 7.31 -13.92 -6.14
C LYS A 217 6.06 -13.47 -5.37
N SER A 218 4.98 -13.04 -6.06
CA SER A 218 3.72 -12.61 -5.42
C SER A 218 3.00 -13.77 -4.73
N LYS A 219 2.93 -14.96 -5.34
CA LYS A 219 2.32 -16.13 -4.71
C LYS A 219 3.08 -16.59 -3.46
N ALA A 220 4.41 -16.68 -3.56
CA ALA A 220 5.25 -17.03 -2.41
C ALA A 220 5.13 -16.00 -1.28
N ARG A 221 5.01 -14.71 -1.62
CA ARG A 221 4.75 -13.63 -0.67
C ARG A 221 3.40 -13.83 0.03
N CYS A 222 2.32 -14.07 -0.71
CA CYS A 222 0.99 -14.29 -0.12
C CYS A 222 0.96 -15.47 0.84
N VAL A 223 1.64 -16.58 0.54
CA VAL A 223 1.72 -17.75 1.44
C VAL A 223 2.44 -17.40 2.74
N ARG A 224 3.58 -16.70 2.66
CA ARG A 224 4.32 -16.22 3.83
C ARG A 224 3.48 -15.23 4.65
N ASP A 225 2.88 -14.24 3.98
CA ASP A 225 2.09 -13.20 4.62
C ASP A 225 0.86 -13.78 5.33
N TYR A 226 0.21 -14.80 4.72
CA TYR A 226 -0.86 -15.56 5.37
C TYR A 226 -0.41 -16.27 6.65
N ALA A 227 0.77 -16.91 6.62
CA ALA A 227 1.31 -17.60 7.80
C ALA A 227 1.60 -16.61 8.93
N LEU A 228 2.22 -15.46 8.65
CA LEU A 228 2.49 -14.40 9.61
C LEU A 228 1.20 -13.82 10.21
N LEU A 229 0.23 -13.49 9.36
CA LEU A 229 -1.06 -12.97 9.81
C LEU A 229 -1.84 -13.99 10.64
N LYS A 230 -1.82 -15.26 10.25
CA LYS A 230 -2.50 -16.33 10.98
C LYS A 230 -1.92 -16.49 12.39
N LYS A 231 -0.59 -16.52 12.50
CA LYS A 231 0.09 -16.54 13.80
C LYS A 231 -0.25 -15.30 14.63
N SER A 232 -0.19 -14.10 14.04
CA SER A 232 -0.58 -12.86 14.71
C SER A 232 -2.02 -12.88 15.21
N HIS A 233 -2.95 -13.50 14.46
CA HIS A 233 -4.35 -13.67 14.88
C HIS A 233 -4.50 -14.70 16.02
N GLU A 234 -3.67 -15.75 16.04
CA GLU A 234 -3.63 -16.72 17.13
C GLU A 234 -3.10 -16.08 18.43
N ASP A 235 -2.09 -15.20 18.32
CA ASP A 235 -1.49 -14.47 19.45
C ASP A 235 -2.41 -13.36 19.98
N ASP A 236 -3.11 -12.64 19.09
CA ASP A 236 -4.11 -11.62 19.43
C ASP A 236 -5.35 -11.73 18.53
N PRO A 237 -6.36 -12.53 18.92
CA PRO A 237 -7.60 -12.67 18.17
C PRO A 237 -8.46 -11.42 18.08
N THR A 238 -8.16 -10.39 18.90
CA THR A 238 -8.92 -9.13 18.94
C THR A 238 -8.40 -8.08 17.96
N ASN A 239 -7.26 -8.32 17.31
CA ASN A 239 -6.66 -7.41 16.37
C ASN A 239 -7.47 -7.34 15.07
N MET A 240 -8.25 -6.28 14.94
CA MET A 240 -9.15 -6.05 13.81
C MET A 240 -8.41 -5.88 12.48
N ARG A 241 -7.23 -5.27 12.51
CA ARG A 241 -6.40 -5.04 11.32
C ARG A 241 -5.88 -6.37 10.77
N THR A 242 -5.43 -7.28 11.64
CA THR A 242 -4.99 -8.62 11.25
C THR A 242 -6.10 -9.39 10.53
N LEU A 243 -7.34 -9.32 11.02
CA LEU A 243 -8.50 -9.96 10.37
C LEU A 243 -8.76 -9.39 8.97
N PHE A 244 -8.67 -8.07 8.81
CA PHE A 244 -8.84 -7.43 7.51
C PHE A 244 -7.80 -7.92 6.50
N TYR A 245 -6.52 -7.96 6.89
CA TYR A 245 -5.46 -8.40 6.00
C TYR A 245 -5.42 -9.92 5.77
N LEU A 246 -5.90 -10.74 6.70
CA LEU A 246 -6.17 -12.16 6.44
C LEU A 246 -7.20 -12.32 5.32
N GLY A 247 -8.31 -11.60 5.38
CA GLY A 247 -9.31 -11.60 4.31
C GLY A 247 -8.72 -11.17 2.97
N GLN A 248 -7.91 -10.10 2.96
CA GLN A 248 -7.26 -9.62 1.76
C GLN A 248 -6.25 -10.63 1.17
N THR A 249 -5.45 -11.25 2.03
CA THR A 249 -4.47 -12.25 1.59
C THR A 249 -5.14 -13.48 1.03
N CYS A 250 -6.22 -13.97 1.67
CA CYS A 250 -7.05 -15.05 1.14
C CYS A 250 -7.64 -14.69 -0.25
N GLN A 251 -8.11 -13.45 -0.41
CA GLN A 251 -8.61 -12.95 -1.70
C GLN A 251 -7.52 -12.99 -2.78
N PHE A 252 -6.28 -12.58 -2.48
CA PHE A 252 -5.15 -12.66 -3.41
C PHE A 252 -4.71 -14.09 -3.73
N MET A 253 -5.02 -15.04 -2.84
CA MET A 253 -4.79 -16.48 -3.04
C MET A 253 -5.96 -17.19 -3.75
N ASP A 254 -6.96 -16.43 -4.21
CA ASP A 254 -8.22 -16.95 -4.78
C ASP A 254 -9.03 -17.83 -3.82
N ASP A 255 -8.75 -17.78 -2.51
CA ASP A 255 -9.54 -18.45 -1.48
C ASP A 255 -10.67 -17.54 -0.99
N TRP A 256 -11.68 -17.39 -1.84
CA TRP A 256 -12.80 -16.45 -1.64
C TRP A 256 -13.67 -16.81 -0.43
N GLU A 257 -13.80 -18.08 -0.10
CA GLU A 257 -14.55 -18.55 1.07
C GLU A 257 -13.87 -18.12 2.38
N GLN A 258 -12.56 -18.32 2.48
CA GLN A 258 -11.79 -17.87 3.64
C GLN A 258 -11.74 -16.34 3.70
N ALA A 259 -11.68 -15.67 2.55
CA ALA A 259 -11.73 -14.21 2.50
C ALA A 259 -13.04 -13.69 3.12
N ILE A 260 -14.20 -14.24 2.73
CA ILE A 260 -15.50 -13.90 3.31
C ILE A 260 -15.50 -14.16 4.82
N PHE A 261 -14.97 -15.31 5.27
CA PHE A 261 -14.92 -15.65 6.69
C PHE A 261 -14.16 -14.62 7.53
N TYR A 262 -12.97 -14.20 7.10
CA TYR A 262 -12.17 -13.21 7.84
C TYR A 262 -12.75 -11.80 7.72
N TYR A 263 -13.25 -11.40 6.55
CA TYR A 263 -13.93 -10.12 6.40
C TYR A 263 -15.20 -10.04 7.24
N GLN A 264 -15.96 -11.15 7.37
CA GLN A 264 -17.14 -11.18 8.24
C GLN A 264 -16.76 -10.98 9.70
N LYS A 265 -15.71 -11.68 10.19
CA LYS A 265 -15.18 -11.45 11.54
C LYS A 265 -14.78 -9.99 11.76
N ARG A 266 -14.07 -9.37 10.77
CA ARG A 266 -13.70 -7.96 10.83
C ARG A 266 -14.93 -7.05 10.88
N LEU A 267 -15.96 -7.37 10.12
CA LEU A 267 -17.20 -6.59 10.03
C LEU A 267 -17.99 -6.62 11.35
N ASP A 268 -17.95 -7.73 12.07
CA ASP A 268 -18.66 -7.94 13.34
C ASP A 268 -17.94 -7.27 14.53
N MET A 269 -16.69 -6.86 14.36
CA MET A 269 -15.88 -6.30 15.43
C MET A 269 -15.68 -4.79 15.31
N GLY A 270 -15.56 -4.14 16.49
CA GLY A 270 -15.07 -2.79 16.66
C GLY A 270 -15.94 -1.67 16.07
N GLU A 271 -15.38 -0.48 16.12
CA GLU A 271 -16.02 0.75 15.66
C GLU A 271 -15.95 0.89 14.13
N LEU A 272 -16.68 1.91 13.63
CA LEU A 272 -16.64 2.30 12.23
C LEU A 272 -15.23 2.68 11.81
N SER A 273 -14.76 2.09 10.71
CA SER A 273 -13.49 2.42 10.09
C SER A 273 -13.56 2.16 8.60
N ILE A 274 -12.60 2.67 7.84
CA ILE A 274 -12.46 2.38 6.41
C ILE A 274 -12.31 0.87 6.16
N GLU A 275 -11.59 0.14 7.03
CA GLU A 275 -11.44 -1.30 6.90
C GLU A 275 -12.75 -2.07 7.12
N LYS A 276 -13.64 -1.56 8.01
CA LYS A 276 -14.96 -2.15 8.23
C LYS A 276 -15.86 -1.98 6.99
N TYR A 277 -15.83 -0.80 6.39
CA TYR A 277 -16.49 -0.54 5.12
C TYR A 277 -15.96 -1.47 4.02
N LEU A 278 -14.62 -1.53 3.88
CA LEU A 278 -13.97 -2.37 2.88
C LEU A 278 -14.28 -3.85 3.09
N ALA A 279 -14.34 -4.33 4.32
CA ALA A 279 -14.72 -5.71 4.62
C ALA A 279 -16.13 -6.02 4.09
N ALA A 280 -17.12 -5.16 4.36
CA ALA A 280 -18.47 -5.32 3.81
C ALA A 280 -18.46 -5.29 2.27
N TYR A 281 -17.80 -4.30 1.66
CA TYR A 281 -17.72 -4.17 0.22
C TYR A 281 -17.06 -5.38 -0.45
N ARG A 282 -15.93 -5.86 0.09
CA ARG A 282 -15.19 -7.00 -0.44
C ARG A 282 -15.90 -8.33 -0.25
N ILE A 283 -16.73 -8.50 0.79
CA ILE A 283 -17.62 -9.66 0.89
C ILE A 283 -18.57 -9.67 -0.31
N GLY A 284 -19.20 -8.55 -0.64
CA GLY A 284 -20.06 -8.46 -1.82
C GLY A 284 -19.33 -8.83 -3.12
N CYS A 285 -18.13 -8.29 -3.32
CA CYS A 285 -17.29 -8.63 -4.48
C CYS A 285 -16.88 -10.10 -4.51
N ALA A 286 -16.53 -10.69 -3.35
CA ALA A 286 -16.17 -12.11 -3.26
C ALA A 286 -17.36 -13.02 -3.60
N ILE A 287 -18.56 -12.67 -3.16
CA ILE A 287 -19.80 -13.38 -3.52
C ILE A 287 -20.04 -13.31 -5.03
N GLU A 288 -19.96 -12.13 -5.66
CA GLU A 288 -20.06 -11.99 -7.12
C GLU A 288 -19.06 -12.92 -7.85
N HIS A 289 -17.82 -12.98 -7.33
CA HIS A 289 -16.78 -13.84 -7.92
C HIS A 289 -17.10 -15.33 -7.78
N ILE A 290 -17.55 -15.79 -6.61
CA ILE A 290 -17.96 -17.17 -6.37
C ILE A 290 -19.13 -17.56 -7.28
N ILE A 291 -20.13 -16.70 -7.44
CA ILE A 291 -21.27 -16.93 -8.34
C ILE A 291 -20.81 -17.07 -9.78
N ALA A 292 -19.96 -16.17 -10.26
CA ALA A 292 -19.41 -16.21 -11.61
C ALA A 292 -18.63 -17.51 -11.88
N ALA A 293 -17.82 -17.96 -10.92
CA ALA A 293 -17.07 -19.21 -10.99
C ALA A 293 -18.01 -20.42 -10.99
N SER A 294 -19.04 -20.44 -10.13
CA SER A 294 -20.03 -21.51 -10.05
C SER A 294 -20.83 -21.64 -11.33
N ASN A 295 -21.27 -20.54 -11.93
CA ASN A 295 -21.97 -20.51 -13.22
C ASN A 295 -21.10 -21.10 -14.34
N LYS A 296 -19.81 -20.80 -14.35
CA LYS A 296 -18.86 -21.32 -15.34
C LYS A 296 -18.63 -22.83 -15.22
N ASN A 297 -18.58 -23.32 -13.97
CA ASN A 297 -18.23 -24.73 -13.68
C ASN A 297 -19.45 -25.61 -13.44
N GLY A 298 -20.67 -25.07 -13.42
CA GLY A 298 -21.91 -25.82 -13.17
C GLY A 298 -22.05 -26.36 -11.74
N SER A 299 -21.34 -25.73 -10.76
CA SER A 299 -21.42 -26.15 -9.37
C SER A 299 -22.62 -25.51 -8.63
N ILE A 300 -23.02 -26.14 -7.51
CA ILE A 300 -24.12 -25.62 -6.68
C ILE A 300 -23.71 -24.25 -6.10
N GLN A 301 -24.56 -23.25 -6.32
CA GLN A 301 -24.34 -21.92 -5.77
C GLN A 301 -24.62 -21.90 -4.25
N LYS A 302 -23.65 -21.44 -3.47
CA LYS A 302 -23.76 -21.22 -2.03
C LYS A 302 -24.36 -19.86 -1.69
N TYR A 303 -24.15 -18.87 -2.56
CA TYR A 303 -24.59 -17.49 -2.41
C TYR A 303 -25.48 -17.10 -3.58
N THR A 304 -26.33 -16.11 -3.35
CA THR A 304 -27.16 -15.47 -4.38
C THR A 304 -26.59 -14.07 -4.72
N GLU A 305 -27.01 -13.50 -5.85
CA GLU A 305 -26.64 -12.11 -6.18
C GLU A 305 -27.24 -11.11 -5.18
N GLU A 306 -28.38 -11.44 -4.59
CA GLU A 306 -29.02 -10.65 -3.53
C GLU A 306 -28.17 -10.60 -2.25
N ASP A 307 -27.43 -11.67 -1.95
CA ASP A 307 -26.47 -11.66 -0.84
C ASP A 307 -25.36 -10.63 -1.09
N ALA A 308 -24.85 -10.54 -2.32
CA ALA A 308 -23.87 -9.52 -2.69
C ALA A 308 -24.45 -8.10 -2.54
N VAL A 309 -25.69 -7.88 -3.03
CA VAL A 309 -26.40 -6.59 -2.89
C VAL A 309 -26.59 -6.23 -1.42
N HIS A 310 -26.93 -7.18 -0.55
CA HIS A 310 -27.04 -6.97 0.89
C HIS A 310 -25.73 -6.38 1.46
N TYR A 311 -24.58 -6.97 1.12
CA TYR A 311 -23.29 -6.48 1.61
C TYR A 311 -22.89 -5.14 1.00
N PHE A 312 -23.22 -4.86 -0.25
CA PHE A 312 -23.02 -3.54 -0.86
C PHE A 312 -23.88 -2.46 -0.16
N LEU A 313 -25.14 -2.76 0.16
CA LEU A 313 -26.00 -1.86 0.96
C LEU A 313 -25.40 -1.62 2.35
N LYS A 314 -24.91 -2.68 3.01
CA LYS A 314 -24.22 -2.57 4.29
C LYS A 314 -22.98 -1.69 4.21
N ALA A 315 -22.16 -1.85 3.15
CA ALA A 315 -21.00 -0.99 2.89
C ALA A 315 -21.42 0.48 2.71
N TYR A 316 -22.43 0.75 1.88
CA TYR A 316 -22.94 2.11 1.69
C TYR A 316 -23.47 2.74 2.99
N THR A 317 -24.11 1.94 3.85
CA THR A 317 -24.57 2.41 5.17
C THR A 317 -23.40 2.82 6.08
N LEU A 318 -22.28 2.10 5.99
CA LEU A 318 -21.07 2.40 6.78
C LEU A 318 -20.38 3.68 6.29
N LEU A 319 -20.19 3.86 4.98
CA LEU A 319 -19.58 5.07 4.41
C LEU A 319 -20.41 5.60 3.22
N PRO A 320 -21.45 6.41 3.49
CA PRO A 320 -22.41 6.83 2.46
C PRO A 320 -21.86 7.86 1.44
N TYR A 321 -20.63 8.28 1.59
CA TYR A 321 -19.91 9.12 0.62
C TYR A 321 -19.07 8.32 -0.40
N ARG A 322 -19.02 6.99 -0.29
CA ARG A 322 -18.34 6.09 -1.22
C ARG A 322 -19.32 5.63 -2.31
N ALA A 323 -18.93 5.81 -3.59
CA ALA A 323 -19.79 5.50 -4.74
C ALA A 323 -19.74 4.03 -5.17
N GLU A 324 -18.68 3.30 -4.82
CA GLU A 324 -18.43 1.95 -5.29
C GLU A 324 -19.59 0.97 -5.00
N PRO A 325 -20.17 0.92 -3.79
CA PRO A 325 -21.29 0.03 -3.52
C PRO A 325 -22.53 0.33 -4.38
N LEU A 326 -22.83 1.62 -4.57
CA LEU A 326 -23.98 2.04 -5.38
C LEU A 326 -23.80 1.67 -6.86
N PHE A 327 -22.59 1.80 -7.38
CA PHE A 327 -22.24 1.36 -8.72
C PHE A 327 -22.49 -0.15 -8.88
N ARG A 328 -22.03 -0.99 -7.94
CA ARG A 328 -22.26 -2.45 -7.97
C ARG A 328 -23.73 -2.81 -7.93
N ILE A 329 -24.50 -2.14 -7.07
CA ILE A 329 -25.96 -2.35 -6.97
C ILE A 329 -26.64 -1.95 -8.29
N ALA A 330 -26.27 -0.82 -8.89
CA ALA A 330 -26.82 -0.42 -10.19
C ALA A 330 -26.52 -1.45 -11.29
N CYS A 331 -25.29 -1.98 -11.33
CA CYS A 331 -24.90 -3.06 -12.24
C CYS A 331 -25.79 -4.32 -12.05
N TYR A 332 -26.05 -4.71 -10.80
CA TYR A 332 -26.93 -5.83 -10.50
C TYR A 332 -28.32 -5.61 -11.11
N TYR A 333 -28.97 -4.48 -10.86
CA TYR A 333 -30.32 -4.19 -11.37
C TYR A 333 -30.37 -4.06 -12.91
N ILE A 334 -29.32 -3.59 -13.57
CA ILE A 334 -29.25 -3.59 -15.04
C ILE A 334 -29.22 -5.02 -15.56
N ARG A 335 -28.38 -5.91 -14.99
CA ARG A 335 -28.32 -7.32 -15.40
C ARG A 335 -29.68 -8.02 -15.26
N HIS A 336 -30.50 -7.59 -14.32
CA HIS A 336 -31.86 -8.11 -14.10
C HIS A 336 -32.96 -7.35 -14.86
N ASN A 337 -32.60 -6.48 -15.81
CA ASN A 337 -33.55 -5.64 -16.58
C ASN A 337 -34.44 -4.71 -15.73
N GLN A 338 -34.01 -4.39 -14.50
CA GLN A 338 -34.72 -3.50 -13.57
C GLN A 338 -34.13 -2.07 -13.66
N HIS A 339 -34.14 -1.51 -14.86
CA HIS A 339 -33.44 -0.26 -15.18
C HIS A 339 -33.90 0.95 -14.36
N ALA A 340 -35.20 1.03 -14.05
CA ALA A 340 -35.73 2.13 -13.22
C ALA A 340 -35.15 2.13 -11.79
N ILE A 341 -34.93 0.92 -11.23
CA ILE A 341 -34.27 0.79 -9.91
C ILE A 341 -32.79 1.10 -10.04
N ALA A 342 -32.13 0.57 -11.09
CA ALA A 342 -30.73 0.85 -11.37
C ALA A 342 -30.46 2.37 -11.44
N TYR A 343 -31.36 3.13 -12.06
CA TYR A 343 -31.26 4.59 -12.17
C TYR A 343 -31.15 5.26 -10.80
N LEU A 344 -31.91 4.84 -9.78
CA LEU A 344 -31.86 5.44 -8.44
C LEU A 344 -30.47 5.34 -7.82
N PHE A 345 -29.83 4.18 -7.94
CA PHE A 345 -28.49 3.95 -7.41
C PHE A 345 -27.39 4.63 -8.25
N ALA A 346 -27.50 4.58 -9.58
CA ALA A 346 -26.57 5.22 -10.48
C ALA A 346 -26.60 6.74 -10.35
N ALA A 347 -27.79 7.36 -10.28
CA ALA A 347 -27.95 8.79 -10.09
C ALA A 347 -27.34 9.26 -8.76
N ARG A 348 -27.49 8.47 -7.70
CA ARG A 348 -26.84 8.78 -6.41
C ARG A 348 -25.33 8.62 -6.49
N ALA A 349 -24.81 7.57 -7.14
CA ALA A 349 -23.38 7.33 -7.29
C ALA A 349 -22.66 8.50 -8.00
N VAL A 350 -23.28 9.06 -9.05
CA VAL A 350 -22.73 10.19 -9.80
C VAL A 350 -22.65 11.47 -8.96
N GLN A 351 -23.58 11.68 -8.02
CA GLN A 351 -23.60 12.86 -7.14
C GLN A 351 -22.47 12.86 -6.10
N LEU A 352 -21.88 11.68 -5.79
CA LEU A 352 -20.85 11.60 -4.78
C LEU A 352 -19.52 12.11 -5.33
N PRO A 353 -18.80 13.00 -4.60
CA PRO A 353 -17.49 13.44 -5.02
C PRO A 353 -16.47 12.29 -4.92
N TYR A 354 -15.30 12.47 -5.52
CA TYR A 354 -14.16 11.61 -5.22
C TYR A 354 -13.83 11.70 -3.71
N PRO A 355 -13.54 10.59 -3.02
CA PRO A 355 -13.50 10.54 -1.54
C PRO A 355 -12.28 11.23 -0.90
N GLY A 356 -11.69 12.22 -1.55
CA GLY A 356 -10.72 13.17 -1.00
C GLY A 356 -9.59 12.54 -0.19
N GLN A 357 -9.68 12.62 1.15
CA GLN A 357 -8.63 12.12 2.05
C GLN A 357 -8.69 10.61 2.32
N ASP A 358 -9.85 9.97 2.11
CA ASP A 358 -10.03 8.53 2.29
C ASP A 358 -9.68 7.77 1.02
N THR A 359 -8.41 7.81 0.64
CA THR A 359 -7.94 7.22 -0.62
C THR A 359 -7.64 5.72 -0.54
N LEU A 360 -7.83 5.07 0.61
CA LEU A 360 -7.53 3.66 0.77
C LEU A 360 -8.45 2.79 -0.11
N PHE A 361 -7.84 2.06 -1.06
CA PHE A 361 -8.51 1.13 -1.98
C PHE A 361 -9.70 1.72 -2.74
N VAL A 362 -9.59 2.96 -3.23
CA VAL A 362 -10.59 3.58 -4.11
C VAL A 362 -10.51 2.95 -5.51
N GLU A 363 -11.64 2.52 -6.04
CA GLU A 363 -11.74 2.06 -7.43
C GLU A 363 -11.85 3.28 -8.38
N ASN A 364 -10.73 3.89 -8.75
CA ASN A 364 -10.66 5.14 -9.51
C ASN A 364 -11.54 5.13 -10.76
N LYS A 365 -11.55 4.03 -11.54
CA LYS A 365 -12.37 3.91 -12.75
C LYS A 365 -13.86 4.13 -12.51
N ILE A 366 -14.37 3.82 -11.31
CA ILE A 366 -15.78 4.08 -10.97
C ILE A 366 -16.02 5.58 -10.91
N TYR A 367 -15.09 6.35 -10.30
CA TYR A 367 -15.21 7.80 -10.19
C TYR A 367 -14.90 8.52 -11.51
N ASP A 368 -13.97 8.00 -12.29
CA ASP A 368 -13.54 8.60 -13.54
C ASP A 368 -14.64 8.54 -14.62
N TYR A 369 -15.21 7.35 -14.86
CA TYR A 369 -16.21 7.22 -15.93
C TYR A 369 -17.27 6.14 -15.74
N LEU A 370 -16.99 5.00 -15.02
CA LEU A 370 -17.93 3.87 -14.98
C LEU A 370 -19.30 4.22 -14.36
N ARG A 371 -19.34 5.07 -13.34
CA ARG A 371 -20.60 5.53 -12.74
C ARG A 371 -21.43 6.39 -13.69
N TYR A 372 -20.79 7.11 -14.59
CA TYR A 372 -21.46 7.89 -15.62
C TYR A 372 -21.97 6.99 -16.76
N ASP A 373 -21.18 5.98 -17.15
CA ASP A 373 -21.60 4.98 -18.11
C ASP A 373 -22.85 4.25 -17.63
N ILE A 374 -22.85 3.73 -16.39
CA ILE A 374 -23.98 3.00 -15.83
C ILE A 374 -25.25 3.87 -15.72
N LEU A 375 -25.08 5.17 -15.40
CA LEU A 375 -26.19 6.12 -15.42
C LEU A 375 -26.73 6.30 -16.84
N GLY A 376 -25.84 6.43 -17.84
CA GLY A 376 -26.20 6.51 -19.24
C GLY A 376 -26.95 5.27 -19.77
N GLN A 377 -26.67 4.08 -19.22
CA GLN A 377 -27.36 2.86 -19.59
C GLN A 377 -28.80 2.80 -19.06
N CYS A 378 -29.09 3.32 -17.88
CA CYS A 378 -30.38 3.16 -17.22
C CYS A 378 -31.30 4.39 -17.29
N ALA A 379 -30.79 5.60 -17.47
CA ALA A 379 -31.57 6.82 -17.46
C ALA A 379 -32.62 6.88 -18.58
N ILE A 380 -32.34 6.30 -19.73
CA ILE A 380 -33.29 6.23 -20.85
C ILE A 380 -34.58 5.50 -20.46
N TYR A 381 -34.48 4.43 -19.66
CA TYR A 381 -35.62 3.66 -19.18
C TYR A 381 -36.37 4.30 -18.03
N ALA A 382 -35.75 5.31 -17.39
CA ALA A 382 -36.39 6.15 -16.39
C ALA A 382 -37.06 7.41 -16.99
N GLY A 383 -36.92 7.62 -18.30
CA GLY A 383 -37.41 8.83 -18.98
C GLY A 383 -36.52 10.04 -18.81
N GLU A 384 -35.31 9.88 -18.24
CA GLU A 384 -34.38 10.96 -17.90
C GLU A 384 -33.33 11.14 -19.02
N PHE A 385 -33.83 11.50 -20.22
CA PHE A 385 -33.05 11.52 -21.45
C PHE A 385 -31.87 12.51 -21.39
N GLU A 386 -32.08 13.74 -20.91
CA GLU A 386 -31.03 14.76 -20.83
C GLU A 386 -29.96 14.39 -19.82
N ILE A 387 -30.35 13.82 -18.68
CA ILE A 387 -29.43 13.34 -17.63
C ILE A 387 -28.57 12.20 -18.19
N GLY A 388 -29.21 11.25 -18.86
CA GLY A 388 -28.50 10.11 -19.46
C GLY A 388 -27.53 10.51 -20.56
N LYS A 389 -27.95 11.40 -21.47
CA LYS A 389 -27.06 11.95 -22.52
C LYS A 389 -25.86 12.66 -21.92
N THR A 390 -26.09 13.53 -20.93
CA THR A 390 -25.02 14.26 -20.23
C THR A 390 -24.05 13.27 -19.54
N ALA A 391 -24.56 12.21 -18.93
CA ALA A 391 -23.73 11.19 -18.30
C ALA A 391 -22.86 10.46 -19.33
N VAL A 392 -23.41 10.02 -20.47
CA VAL A 392 -22.62 9.37 -21.52
C VAL A 392 -21.54 10.31 -22.08
N LEU A 393 -21.85 11.58 -22.32
CA LEU A 393 -20.87 12.57 -22.76
C LEU A 393 -19.75 12.73 -21.73
N LYS A 394 -20.08 12.73 -20.43
CA LYS A 394 -19.08 12.81 -19.35
C LYS A 394 -18.19 11.57 -19.30
N ALA A 395 -18.74 10.38 -19.52
CA ALA A 395 -17.94 9.15 -19.62
C ALA A 395 -16.98 9.17 -20.82
N LEU A 396 -17.42 9.72 -21.96
CA LEU A 396 -16.60 9.87 -23.16
C LEU A 396 -15.42 10.85 -23.00
N GLU A 397 -15.46 11.80 -22.05
CA GLU A 397 -14.30 12.64 -21.74
C GLU A 397 -13.09 11.80 -21.30
N THR A 398 -13.33 10.70 -20.58
CA THR A 398 -12.27 9.80 -20.08
C THR A 398 -12.02 8.63 -21.03
N ALA A 399 -13.06 8.11 -21.68
CA ALA A 399 -12.99 6.96 -22.59
C ALA A 399 -13.50 7.31 -23.99
N PRO A 400 -12.82 8.21 -24.74
CA PRO A 400 -13.34 8.81 -25.99
C PRO A 400 -13.49 7.80 -27.14
N HIS A 401 -12.86 6.64 -27.06
CA HIS A 401 -12.89 5.62 -28.11
C HIS A 401 -13.70 4.39 -27.73
N ASP A 402 -14.45 4.42 -26.61
CA ASP A 402 -15.25 3.29 -26.16
C ASP A 402 -16.49 3.13 -27.07
N PRO A 403 -16.59 2.03 -27.86
CA PRO A 403 -17.72 1.84 -28.80
C PRO A 403 -19.08 1.71 -28.08
N HIS A 404 -19.09 1.21 -26.83
CA HIS A 404 -20.30 1.06 -26.03
C HIS A 404 -20.87 2.44 -25.66
N LEU A 405 -20.03 3.39 -25.25
CA LEU A 405 -20.44 4.75 -24.94
C LEU A 405 -20.97 5.47 -26.17
N HIS A 406 -20.32 5.32 -27.33
CA HIS A 406 -20.81 5.89 -28.60
C HIS A 406 -22.17 5.29 -29.00
N HIS A 407 -22.36 3.98 -28.81
CA HIS A 407 -23.65 3.36 -29.04
C HIS A 407 -24.73 3.95 -28.12
N ASN A 408 -24.46 4.05 -26.82
CA ASN A 408 -25.38 4.65 -25.86
C ASN A 408 -25.72 6.10 -26.24
N LEU A 409 -24.74 6.90 -26.65
CA LEU A 409 -24.97 8.27 -27.10
C LEU A 409 -25.94 8.33 -28.28
N SER A 410 -25.76 7.45 -29.29
CA SER A 410 -26.62 7.38 -30.46
C SER A 410 -28.09 7.04 -30.14
N LEU A 411 -28.33 6.33 -29.04
CA LEU A 411 -29.71 6.06 -28.57
C LEU A 411 -30.34 7.36 -28.06
N TYR A 412 -29.64 8.16 -27.28
CA TYR A 412 -30.15 9.45 -26.78
C TYR A 412 -30.42 10.45 -27.89
N GLU A 413 -29.59 10.50 -28.92
CA GLU A 413 -29.77 11.40 -30.08
C GLU A 413 -31.09 11.13 -30.83
N ARG A 414 -31.65 9.93 -30.74
CA ARG A 414 -32.94 9.57 -31.33
C ARG A 414 -34.16 10.03 -30.54
N TYR A 415 -33.98 10.31 -29.23
CA TYR A 415 -35.06 10.69 -28.33
C TYR A 415 -35.08 12.19 -28.02
N ILE A 416 -34.00 12.90 -28.28
CA ILE A 416 -33.81 14.32 -27.97
C ILE A 416 -33.69 15.10 -29.31
N THR A 417 -34.63 14.88 -30.20
CA THR A 417 -34.75 15.68 -31.45
C THR A 417 -35.81 16.77 -31.34
#